data_9573a3c0c0684c6c8d939b5e59a1cb32
#
_entry.id   9573a3c0c0684c6c8d939b5e59a1cb32
#
_cell.length_a   1.000
_cell.length_b   1.000
_cell.length_c   1.000
_cell.angle_alpha   90.00
_cell.angle_beta   90.00
_cell.angle_gamma   90.00
#
_symmetry.space_group_name_H-M   'P 1'
#
loop_
_entity.id
_entity.type
_entity.pdbx_description
1 polymer ?
#
loop_
_entity_poly.entity_id
_entity_poly.type
_entity_poly.pdbx_seq_one_letter_code
_entity_poly.pdbx_strand_id
1 'polypeptide(L)'
;MEKNPAVDATVPKAKKQEREIWTAEMLMQALEACDNKMLKIAFHLAFTATLRIGELLGLTWDDMDISEEAIADNKAYVIINKQVERVSKDAIEALNSKEIIMIFPSQKKNNKTVRVLKSPKTDSSKRKVFIPKSVAQCLIDLKKDQEEIIEALGNEYQNYNLVMATTFG
;
A
#
# COMPACT_ATOMS: atom_id res chain seq x y z
N MET A 1 1.87 -1.94 47.32
CA MET A 1 1.94 -2.78 46.09
C MET A 1 0.53 -2.95 45.57
N GLU A 2 0.18 -2.32 44.47
CA GLU A 2 -1.11 -2.55 43.81
C GLU A 2 -1.13 -3.96 43.20
N LYS A 3 -2.11 -4.77 43.57
CA LYS A 3 -2.30 -6.09 42.95
C LYS A 3 -2.78 -5.91 41.52
N ASN A 4 -2.05 -6.50 40.57
CA ASN A 4 -2.47 -6.55 39.18
C ASN A 4 -3.84 -7.25 39.09
N PRO A 5 -4.94 -6.58 38.67
CA PRO A 5 -6.27 -7.16 38.64
C PRO A 5 -6.44 -8.29 37.60
N ALA A 6 -5.45 -8.48 36.71
CA ALA A 6 -5.50 -9.49 35.64
C ALA A 6 -4.75 -10.81 36.00
N VAL A 7 -4.22 -10.96 37.21
CA VAL A 7 -3.40 -12.14 37.60
C VAL A 7 -4.17 -13.46 37.43
N ASP A 8 -5.49 -13.45 37.62
CA ASP A 8 -6.34 -14.65 37.56
C ASP A 8 -7.29 -14.65 36.34
N ALA A 9 -7.07 -13.75 35.37
CA ALA A 9 -7.91 -13.67 34.19
C ALA A 9 -7.65 -14.84 33.23
N THR A 10 -8.66 -15.65 32.99
CA THR A 10 -8.63 -16.72 32.00
C THR A 10 -8.89 -16.13 30.61
N VAL A 11 -7.87 -16.12 29.77
CA VAL A 11 -8.03 -15.69 28.37
C VAL A 11 -8.76 -16.79 27.59
N PRO A 12 -9.95 -16.49 26.99
CA PRO A 12 -10.63 -17.47 26.14
C PRO A 12 -9.74 -17.90 24.98
N LYS A 13 -9.56 -19.20 24.80
CA LYS A 13 -8.85 -19.72 23.63
C LYS A 13 -9.72 -19.50 22.39
N ALA A 14 -9.40 -18.49 21.59
CA ALA A 14 -9.99 -18.33 20.27
C ALA A 14 -9.59 -19.54 19.41
N LYS A 15 -10.56 -20.16 18.71
CA LYS A 15 -10.25 -21.17 17.68
C LYS A 15 -9.39 -20.48 16.62
N LYS A 16 -8.18 -21.00 16.42
CA LYS A 16 -7.28 -20.53 15.36
C LYS A 16 -7.93 -20.88 14.03
N GLN A 17 -8.39 -19.86 13.31
CA GLN A 17 -8.89 -20.05 11.94
C GLN A 17 -7.68 -20.26 11.04
N GLU A 18 -7.54 -21.43 10.45
CA GLU A 18 -6.54 -21.68 9.42
C GLU A 18 -6.91 -20.86 8.19
N ARG A 19 -5.98 -20.04 7.74
CA ARG A 19 -6.15 -19.27 6.50
C ARG A 19 -5.51 -20.05 5.37
N GLU A 20 -6.22 -20.20 4.28
CA GLU A 20 -5.64 -20.73 3.04
C GLU A 20 -4.55 -19.79 2.54
N ILE A 21 -3.42 -20.37 2.19
CA ILE A 21 -2.28 -19.66 1.59
C ILE A 21 -2.32 -19.96 0.09
N TRP A 22 -2.31 -18.92 -0.73
CA TRP A 22 -2.30 -19.11 -2.17
C TRP A 22 -1.01 -19.77 -2.64
N THR A 23 -1.13 -20.75 -3.52
CA THR A 23 0.01 -21.33 -4.21
C THR A 23 0.40 -20.48 -5.43
N ALA A 24 1.55 -20.81 -6.05
CA ALA A 24 1.97 -20.13 -7.28
C ALA A 24 0.97 -20.35 -8.41
N GLU A 25 0.38 -21.54 -8.51
CA GLU A 25 -0.65 -21.88 -9.52
C GLU A 25 -1.92 -21.05 -9.33
N MET A 26 -2.38 -20.89 -8.08
CA MET A 26 -3.55 -20.04 -7.76
C MET A 26 -3.28 -18.57 -8.14
N LEU A 27 -2.06 -18.08 -7.89
CA LEU A 27 -1.68 -16.73 -8.30
C LEU A 27 -1.72 -16.59 -9.83
N MET A 28 -1.15 -17.54 -10.57
CA MET A 28 -1.14 -17.51 -12.04
C MET A 28 -2.57 -17.49 -12.59
N GLN A 29 -3.44 -18.37 -12.09
CA GLN A 29 -4.86 -18.39 -12.45
C GLN A 29 -5.56 -17.05 -12.16
N ALA A 30 -5.29 -16.44 -10.99
CA ALA A 30 -5.85 -15.15 -10.64
C ALA A 30 -5.36 -14.02 -11.58
N LEU A 31 -4.08 -14.05 -11.97
CA LEU A 31 -3.50 -13.08 -12.92
C LEU A 31 -4.07 -13.25 -14.33
N GLU A 32 -4.32 -14.48 -14.77
CA GLU A 32 -4.94 -14.78 -16.07
C GLU A 32 -6.41 -14.33 -16.11
N ALA A 33 -7.15 -14.60 -15.03
CA ALA A 33 -8.57 -14.23 -14.94
C ALA A 33 -8.83 -12.74 -14.66
N CYS A 34 -7.79 -11.98 -14.31
CA CYS A 34 -7.93 -10.57 -13.93
C CYS A 34 -7.73 -9.66 -15.14
N ASP A 35 -8.75 -8.89 -15.54
CA ASP A 35 -8.65 -7.90 -16.62
C ASP A 35 -8.19 -6.50 -16.15
N ASN A 36 -8.21 -6.26 -14.84
CA ASN A 36 -7.83 -4.97 -14.27
C ASN A 36 -6.32 -4.87 -14.08
N LYS A 37 -5.64 -4.00 -14.86
CA LYS A 37 -4.18 -3.80 -14.82
C LYS A 37 -3.68 -3.45 -13.42
N MET A 38 -4.35 -2.53 -12.72
CA MET A 38 -3.94 -2.09 -11.38
C MET A 38 -4.03 -3.24 -10.36
N LEU A 39 -5.08 -4.07 -10.45
CA LEU A 39 -5.24 -5.24 -9.59
C LEU A 39 -4.18 -6.31 -9.89
N LYS A 40 -3.82 -6.53 -11.17
CA LYS A 40 -2.69 -7.42 -11.55
C LYS A 40 -1.40 -6.97 -10.89
N ILE A 41 -1.10 -5.68 -10.94
CA ILE A 41 0.11 -5.12 -10.31
C ILE A 41 0.05 -5.26 -8.79
N ALA A 42 -1.13 -5.06 -8.18
CA ALA A 42 -1.32 -5.29 -6.76
C ALA A 42 -0.98 -6.75 -6.36
N PHE A 43 -1.44 -7.73 -7.14
CA PHE A 43 -1.06 -9.14 -6.93
C PHE A 43 0.45 -9.35 -7.10
N HIS A 44 1.04 -8.85 -8.18
CA HIS A 44 2.49 -8.96 -8.39
C HIS A 44 3.29 -8.39 -7.21
N LEU A 45 2.98 -7.18 -6.77
CA LEU A 45 3.68 -6.54 -5.66
C LEU A 45 3.44 -7.24 -4.32
N ALA A 46 2.21 -7.72 -4.07
CA ALA A 46 1.90 -8.46 -2.85
C ALA A 46 2.71 -9.77 -2.76
N PHE A 47 2.90 -10.47 -3.87
CA PHE A 47 3.64 -11.73 -3.90
C PHE A 47 5.16 -11.56 -4.00
N THR A 48 5.65 -10.65 -4.84
CA THR A 48 7.09 -10.48 -5.07
C THR A 48 7.77 -9.64 -3.99
N ALA A 49 7.10 -8.59 -3.52
CA ALA A 49 7.63 -7.66 -2.52
C ALA A 49 7.02 -7.84 -1.13
N THR A 50 6.12 -8.82 -0.96
CA THR A 50 5.43 -9.13 0.32
C THR A 50 4.84 -7.91 1.00
N LEU A 51 4.20 -7.03 0.21
CA LEU A 51 3.61 -5.80 0.71
C LEU A 51 2.34 -6.08 1.52
N ARG A 52 2.24 -5.42 2.69
CA ARG A 52 0.96 -5.30 3.38
C ARG A 52 0.03 -4.37 2.60
N ILE A 53 -1.29 -4.57 2.73
CA ILE A 53 -2.27 -3.74 2.01
C ILE A 53 -2.07 -2.24 2.24
N GLY A 54 -1.74 -1.81 3.45
CA GLY A 54 -1.46 -0.40 3.75
C GLY A 54 -0.19 0.12 3.07
N GLU A 55 0.86 -0.70 2.98
CA GLU A 55 2.11 -0.39 2.28
C GLU A 55 1.88 -0.30 0.76
N LEU A 56 1.13 -1.25 0.20
CA LEU A 56 0.76 -1.25 -1.22
C LEU A 56 -0.01 0.01 -1.60
N LEU A 57 -1.02 0.40 -0.80
CA LEU A 57 -1.81 1.60 -1.03
C LEU A 57 -1.03 2.90 -0.77
N GLY A 58 0.05 2.84 0.02
CA GLY A 58 0.92 3.98 0.32
C GLY A 58 2.15 4.10 -0.58
N LEU A 59 2.33 3.20 -1.55
CA LEU A 59 3.45 3.23 -2.47
C LEU A 59 3.31 4.40 -3.44
N THR A 60 4.35 5.23 -3.53
CA THR A 60 4.42 6.38 -4.46
C THR A 60 5.42 6.11 -5.58
N TRP A 61 5.28 6.83 -6.69
CA TRP A 61 6.21 6.71 -7.81
C TRP A 61 7.63 7.13 -7.47
N ASP A 62 7.83 7.98 -6.46
CA ASP A 62 9.15 8.38 -5.98
C ASP A 62 9.86 7.30 -5.15
N ASP A 63 9.12 6.27 -4.73
CA ASP A 63 9.65 5.18 -3.91
C ASP A 63 10.17 4.00 -4.74
N MET A 64 10.51 4.19 -6.01
CA MET A 64 10.99 3.11 -6.86
C MET A 64 12.00 3.57 -7.90
N ASP A 65 12.81 2.62 -8.33
CA ASP A 65 13.66 2.77 -9.51
C ASP A 65 13.28 1.67 -10.50
N ILE A 66 12.61 2.07 -11.55
CA ILE A 66 12.18 1.25 -12.68
C ILE A 66 12.73 1.80 -13.99
N SER A 67 13.92 2.46 -13.94
CA SER A 67 14.63 2.93 -15.10
C SER A 67 15.05 1.78 -16.03
N GLU A 68 15.27 2.08 -17.30
CA GLU A 68 15.71 1.08 -18.28
C GLU A 68 17.02 0.43 -17.84
N GLU A 69 17.96 1.22 -17.29
CA GLU A 69 19.22 0.72 -16.76
C GLU A 69 19.01 -0.22 -15.57
N ALA A 70 18.18 0.17 -14.60
CA ALA A 70 17.89 -0.66 -13.44
C ALA A 70 17.22 -1.98 -13.84
N ILE A 71 16.34 -1.95 -14.82
CA ILE A 71 15.68 -3.14 -15.38
C ILE A 71 16.69 -4.03 -16.13
N ALA A 72 17.54 -3.44 -16.98
CA ALA A 72 18.56 -4.18 -17.72
C ALA A 72 19.50 -4.93 -16.76
N ASP A 73 19.93 -4.27 -15.70
CA ASP A 73 20.82 -4.79 -14.66
C ASP A 73 20.16 -5.74 -13.65
N ASN A 74 18.86 -6.00 -13.73
CA ASN A 74 18.07 -6.70 -12.69
C ASN A 74 18.14 -6.02 -11.31
N LYS A 75 18.21 -4.70 -11.29
CA LYS A 75 18.31 -3.88 -10.07
C LYS A 75 17.07 -3.01 -9.83
N ALA A 76 16.00 -3.20 -10.61
CA ALA A 76 14.74 -2.50 -10.38
C ALA A 76 14.22 -2.80 -8.97
N TYR A 77 13.72 -1.78 -8.25
CA TYR A 77 13.32 -1.92 -6.86
C TYR A 77 12.18 -1.00 -6.46
N VAL A 78 11.55 -1.33 -5.34
CA VAL A 78 10.62 -0.47 -4.59
C VAL A 78 11.14 -0.24 -3.17
N ILE A 79 10.89 0.94 -2.62
CA ILE A 79 11.17 1.29 -1.23
C ILE A 79 9.86 1.34 -0.47
N ILE A 80 9.75 0.54 0.57
CA ILE A 80 8.58 0.52 1.45
C ILE A 80 8.92 1.38 2.66
N ASN A 81 8.37 2.60 2.70
CA ASN A 81 8.65 3.61 3.73
C ASN A 81 7.39 4.39 4.14
N LYS A 82 6.24 4.06 3.57
CA LYS A 82 4.95 4.70 3.81
C LYS A 82 3.84 3.66 3.86
N GLN A 83 2.72 4.02 4.46
CA GLN A 83 1.51 3.22 4.45
C GLN A 83 0.26 4.11 4.52
N VAL A 84 -0.82 3.66 3.88
CA VAL A 84 -2.15 4.25 4.06
C VAL A 84 -2.86 3.53 5.20
N GLU A 85 -3.39 4.30 6.12
CA GLU A 85 -4.17 3.80 7.25
C GLU A 85 -5.43 4.63 7.45
N ARG A 86 -6.47 4.01 8.00
CA ARG A 86 -7.67 4.70 8.43
C ARG A 86 -7.58 5.00 9.93
N VAL A 87 -7.62 6.28 10.28
CA VAL A 87 -7.53 6.75 11.67
C VAL A 87 -8.75 7.57 12.05
N SER A 88 -9.09 7.63 13.34
CA SER A 88 -10.14 8.52 13.83
C SER A 88 -9.65 9.97 13.79
N LYS A 89 -10.57 10.91 13.55
CA LYS A 89 -10.25 12.35 13.58
C LYS A 89 -9.77 12.77 14.96
N ASP A 90 -10.44 12.30 16.01
CA ASP A 90 -10.08 12.58 17.40
C ASP A 90 -8.64 12.12 17.73
N ALA A 91 -8.21 10.96 17.17
CA ALA A 91 -6.84 10.49 17.38
C ALA A 91 -5.79 11.35 16.68
N ILE A 92 -6.11 11.93 15.52
CA ILE A 92 -5.21 12.87 14.83
C ILE A 92 -5.01 14.13 15.68
N GLU A 93 -6.08 14.69 16.20
CA GLU A 93 -6.04 15.89 17.04
C GLU A 93 -5.31 15.63 18.36
N ALA A 94 -5.61 14.50 19.03
CA ALA A 94 -5.01 14.16 20.33
C ALA A 94 -3.52 13.80 20.26
N LEU A 95 -3.08 13.17 19.17
CA LEU A 95 -1.72 12.62 19.07
C LEU A 95 -0.71 13.60 18.44
N ASN A 96 -1.17 14.76 17.92
CA ASN A 96 -0.31 15.74 17.26
C ASN A 96 0.73 15.05 16.33
N SER A 97 0.22 14.11 15.49
CA SER A 97 1.03 13.00 15.01
C SER A 97 2.03 13.44 13.93
N LYS A 98 3.29 13.55 14.35
CA LYS A 98 4.46 13.84 13.51
C LYS A 98 4.68 12.79 12.39
N GLU A 99 4.00 11.65 12.46
CA GLU A 99 4.13 10.56 11.49
C GLU A 99 3.23 10.72 10.27
N ILE A 100 2.23 11.62 10.31
CA ILE A 100 1.30 11.84 9.19
C ILE A 100 1.97 12.71 8.13
N ILE A 101 2.11 12.16 6.93
CA ILE A 101 2.65 12.84 5.75
C ILE A 101 1.52 13.61 5.05
N MET A 102 0.33 12.99 4.94
CA MET A 102 -0.81 13.55 4.24
C MET A 102 -2.12 13.01 4.80
N ILE A 103 -3.16 13.83 4.79
CA ILE A 103 -4.54 13.46 5.11
C ILE A 103 -5.34 13.52 3.82
N PHE A 104 -5.90 12.39 3.38
CA PHE A 104 -6.75 12.37 2.19
C PHE A 104 -8.13 12.98 2.47
N PRO A 105 -8.72 13.68 1.50
CA PRO A 105 -10.04 14.26 1.65
C PRO A 105 -11.09 13.17 1.91
N SER A 106 -12.02 13.46 2.84
CA SER A 106 -13.11 12.55 3.16
C SER A 106 -14.27 12.78 2.18
N GLN A 107 -14.67 11.73 1.47
CA GLN A 107 -15.82 11.77 0.55
C GLN A 107 -17.16 11.99 1.28
N LYS A 108 -17.24 11.73 2.58
CA LYS A 108 -18.45 11.93 3.39
C LYS A 108 -18.20 12.92 4.52
N LYS A 109 -19.00 13.97 4.59
CA LYS A 109 -18.87 15.04 5.60
C LYS A 109 -18.92 14.53 7.06
N ASN A 110 -19.66 13.45 7.33
CA ASN A 110 -19.90 12.94 8.69
C ASN A 110 -19.03 11.73 9.06
N ASN A 111 -17.95 11.45 8.33
CA ASN A 111 -17.05 10.36 8.70
C ASN A 111 -16.25 10.70 9.97
N LYS A 112 -16.33 9.82 10.97
CA LYS A 112 -15.50 9.88 12.18
C LYS A 112 -14.04 9.49 11.92
N THR A 113 -13.75 8.93 10.75
CA THR A 113 -12.41 8.47 10.36
C THR A 113 -12.00 9.08 9.02
N VAL A 114 -10.70 9.24 8.83
CA VAL A 114 -10.08 9.64 7.56
C VAL A 114 -8.96 8.68 7.17
N ARG A 115 -8.60 8.66 5.89
CA ARG A 115 -7.40 7.97 5.42
C ARG A 115 -6.22 8.92 5.53
N VAL A 116 -5.10 8.40 5.98
CA VAL A 116 -3.85 9.15 6.08
C VAL A 116 -2.73 8.36 5.42
N LEU A 117 -1.83 9.05 4.75
CA LEU A 117 -0.52 8.53 4.37
C LEU A 117 0.42 8.85 5.52
N LYS A 118 1.10 7.84 6.04
CA LYS A 118 2.01 8.01 7.18
C LYS A 118 3.28 7.18 7.06
N SER A 119 4.30 7.58 7.78
CA SER A 119 5.51 6.77 7.97
C SER A 119 5.21 5.49 8.76
N PRO A 120 5.97 4.40 8.56
CA PRO A 120 5.87 3.22 9.39
C PRO A 120 6.20 3.55 10.86
N LYS A 121 5.59 2.80 11.78
CA LYS A 121 5.79 2.98 13.22
C LYS A 121 7.23 2.75 13.68
N THR A 122 8.00 1.94 12.96
CA THR A 122 9.40 1.61 13.27
C THR A 122 10.29 1.74 12.04
N ASP A 123 11.54 2.14 12.21
CA ASP A 123 12.50 2.23 11.10
C ASP A 123 12.82 0.86 10.50
N SER A 124 12.75 -0.21 11.28
CA SER A 124 12.92 -1.59 10.80
C SER A 124 11.84 -2.03 9.80
N SER A 125 10.73 -1.30 9.72
CA SER A 125 9.69 -1.53 8.70
C SER A 125 10.04 -0.94 7.34
N LYS A 126 10.98 0.00 7.29
CA LYS A 126 11.47 0.57 6.03
C LYS A 126 12.41 -0.42 5.37
N ARG A 127 12.13 -0.74 4.11
CA ARG A 127 12.92 -1.73 3.37
C ARG A 127 12.93 -1.44 1.88
N LYS A 128 14.03 -1.82 1.23
CA LYS A 128 14.18 -1.85 -0.22
C LYS A 128 13.98 -3.29 -0.68
N VAL A 129 13.14 -3.48 -1.68
CA VAL A 129 12.86 -4.80 -2.26
C VAL A 129 13.09 -4.74 -3.76
N PHE A 130 13.96 -5.62 -4.28
CA PHE A 130 14.16 -5.77 -5.71
C PHE A 130 12.97 -6.51 -6.32
N ILE A 131 12.55 -6.07 -7.50
CA ILE A 131 11.40 -6.61 -8.21
C ILE A 131 11.83 -7.22 -9.55
N PRO A 132 11.14 -8.28 -10.01
CA PRO A 132 11.41 -8.87 -11.33
C PRO A 132 11.17 -7.88 -12.47
N LYS A 133 11.88 -8.07 -13.59
CA LYS A 133 11.72 -7.25 -14.82
C LYS A 133 10.26 -7.19 -15.29
N SER A 134 9.54 -8.31 -15.24
CA SER A 134 8.13 -8.38 -15.63
C SER A 134 7.25 -7.45 -14.79
N VAL A 135 7.50 -7.38 -13.48
CA VAL A 135 6.77 -6.49 -12.57
C VAL A 135 7.13 -5.03 -12.81
N ALA A 136 8.42 -4.74 -13.03
CA ALA A 136 8.87 -3.39 -13.37
C ALA A 136 8.24 -2.90 -14.68
N GLN A 137 8.14 -3.77 -15.71
CA GLN A 137 7.48 -3.43 -16.96
C GLN A 137 5.99 -3.14 -16.78
N CYS A 138 5.28 -3.94 -15.98
CA CYS A 138 3.88 -3.68 -15.66
C CYS A 138 3.69 -2.32 -14.94
N LEU A 139 4.64 -1.93 -14.07
CA LEU A 139 4.62 -0.62 -13.40
C LEU A 139 4.84 0.53 -14.39
N ILE A 140 5.75 0.37 -15.37
CA ILE A 140 5.95 1.36 -16.44
C ILE A 140 4.67 1.56 -17.23
N ASP A 141 4.00 0.46 -17.61
CA ASP A 141 2.77 0.52 -18.38
C ASP A 141 1.63 1.18 -17.59
N LEU A 142 1.53 0.89 -16.28
CA LEU A 142 0.58 1.58 -15.40
C LEU A 142 0.88 3.07 -15.26
N LYS A 143 2.15 3.44 -15.15
CA LYS A 143 2.56 4.83 -15.04
C LYS A 143 2.16 5.63 -16.26
N LYS A 144 2.37 5.08 -17.46
CA LYS A 144 1.94 5.69 -18.71
C LYS A 144 0.41 5.88 -18.77
N ASP A 145 -0.35 4.83 -18.41
CA ASP A 145 -1.80 4.92 -18.35
C ASP A 145 -2.27 6.03 -17.38
N GLN A 146 -1.59 6.19 -16.23
CA GLN A 146 -1.91 7.27 -15.27
C GLN A 146 -1.54 8.66 -15.81
N GLU A 147 -0.38 8.80 -16.47
CA GLU A 147 0.07 10.04 -17.08
C GLU A 147 -0.92 10.51 -18.16
N GLU A 148 -1.45 9.61 -18.98
CA GLU A 148 -2.50 9.90 -19.96
C GLU A 148 -3.80 10.38 -19.29
N ILE A 149 -4.21 9.74 -18.19
CA ILE A 149 -5.39 10.17 -17.42
C ILE A 149 -5.18 11.54 -16.78
N ILE A 150 -3.99 11.78 -16.21
CA ILE A 150 -3.63 13.08 -15.62
C ILE A 150 -3.69 14.18 -16.67
N GLU A 151 -3.15 13.94 -17.87
CA GLU A 151 -3.19 14.90 -18.97
C GLU A 151 -4.62 15.18 -19.45
N ALA A 152 -5.45 14.13 -19.56
CA ALA A 152 -6.83 14.25 -20.01
C ALA A 152 -7.73 15.00 -19.00
N LEU A 153 -7.54 14.79 -17.70
CA LEU A 153 -8.37 15.38 -16.66
C LEU A 153 -7.81 16.73 -16.14
N GLY A 154 -6.52 16.98 -16.33
CA GLY A 154 -5.88 18.21 -15.87
C GLY A 154 -6.14 18.50 -14.39
N ASN A 155 -6.73 19.65 -14.10
CA ASN A 155 -7.00 20.11 -12.72
C ASN A 155 -8.06 19.29 -11.97
N GLU A 156 -8.82 18.43 -12.65
CA GLU A 156 -9.80 17.55 -12.01
C GLU A 156 -9.17 16.31 -11.38
N TYR A 157 -7.94 15.96 -11.79
CA TYR A 157 -7.20 14.86 -11.22
C TYR A 157 -6.49 15.27 -9.94
N GLN A 158 -6.77 14.57 -8.84
CA GLN A 158 -6.11 14.78 -7.55
C GLN A 158 -4.82 13.96 -7.47
N ASN A 159 -3.72 14.50 -7.99
CA ASN A 159 -2.45 13.79 -8.03
C ASN A 159 -1.77 13.74 -6.65
N TYR A 160 -1.82 12.59 -6.01
CA TYR A 160 -1.10 12.27 -4.77
C TYR A 160 0.18 11.46 -5.01
N ASN A 161 0.60 11.30 -6.25
CA ASN A 161 1.77 10.52 -6.65
C ASN A 161 1.70 9.03 -6.25
N LEU A 162 0.50 8.50 -5.99
CA LEU A 162 0.29 7.11 -5.60
C LEU A 162 0.31 6.19 -6.83
N VAL A 163 0.90 4.99 -6.65
CA VAL A 163 0.85 3.92 -7.66
C VAL A 163 -0.56 3.34 -7.76
N MET A 164 -1.21 3.10 -6.61
CA MET A 164 -2.58 2.62 -6.55
C MET A 164 -3.54 3.79 -6.45
N ALA A 165 -3.81 4.46 -7.56
CA ALA A 165 -4.72 5.59 -7.66
C ALA A 165 -6.02 5.21 -8.37
N THR A 166 -7.10 5.92 -8.07
CA THR A 166 -8.36 5.80 -8.83
C THR A 166 -8.30 6.61 -10.13
N THR A 167 -9.35 6.57 -10.96
CA THR A 167 -9.45 7.39 -12.18
C THR A 167 -9.36 8.92 -11.92
N PHE A 168 -9.63 9.34 -10.70
CA PHE A 168 -9.55 10.75 -10.30
C PHE A 168 -8.40 11.05 -9.30
N GLY A 169 -7.48 10.12 -9.08
CA GLY A 169 -6.37 10.24 -8.14
C GLY A 169 -6.50 9.40 -6.89
#